data_4be1b3ba71d2ddbbab262d2a6b39796c
#
_entry.id   4be1b3ba71d2ddbbab262d2a6b39796c
#
_cell.length_a   1.000
_cell.length_b   1.000
_cell.length_c   1.000
_cell.angle_alpha   90.00
_cell.angle_beta   90.00
_cell.angle_gamma   90.00
#
_symmetry.space_group_name_H-M   'P 1'
#
loop_
_entity.id
_entity.type
_entity.pdbx_description
1 polymer ?
#
loop_
_entity_poly.entity_id
_entity_poly.type
_entity_poly.pdbx_seq_one_letter_code
_entity_poly.pdbx_strand_id
1 'polypeptide(L)'
;SPGAAHADRGANTAALRALARIVTFNPAGDTLGVTQGFFVEANGTLIAPYAPFRGATRALVSDSRSRQGHVLRIVAANAELDLLRATTDLARRNDEYLPLSPEQFPVGTAFTLVPFAADGRPAAQMANVVQTESLHGHNYYTLSAANAAALAGLPLLTAEAKPRVAAIAQFNYGKAPSDGTPLGLCALAASAADTLRTNAVAALSPDLTALRIPLLLPTDESEAYTYLYMLLRSRRDSSIVATALADFLAAHPNHREATLDAARFYAARRNYLRADSLLARALRISPDADSRSRVHEERAGLIIDALVVDSLHLPPHWRTAEALRALDRADSLAPHPSSALLRGVILYGQGRNREAFTAFERVNRSDAASLRSFFFAAQALSRAGGNDSAVVALLDSALAHTPTPFTAEAAAPLAWRAVYAERLGDQRRAVLDLVDYERLVPAAELAAPFFLRRAALAEQARLYRRAVDDYTTAAARTADRETRIEALTPKALLCVRLSAGDEALAAAEELQRLTPDTPDALKLLGLSHQLLGHRAQARRYLSQAAAKGDANAAELLRKVK
;
A
#
# COMPACT_ATOMS: atom_id res chain seq x y z
N SER A 1 52.32 19.77 35.35
CA SER A 1 52.95 18.65 36.06
C SER A 1 53.12 17.47 35.11
N PRO A 2 54.16 16.59 35.24
CA PRO A 2 54.43 15.48 34.34
C PRO A 2 53.28 14.47 34.24
N GLY A 3 52.46 14.36 35.24
CA GLY A 3 51.29 13.47 35.26
C GLY A 3 50.13 13.89 34.32
N ALA A 4 49.91 15.17 34.15
CA ALA A 4 48.85 15.70 33.26
C ALA A 4 49.23 15.47 31.78
N ALA A 5 50.49 15.66 31.41
CA ALA A 5 50.96 15.43 30.05
C ALA A 5 51.00 13.95 29.66
N HIS A 6 51.13 13.00 30.62
CA HIS A 6 51.05 11.57 30.38
C HIS A 6 49.62 11.06 30.24
N ALA A 7 48.68 11.56 31.04
CA ALA A 7 47.25 11.27 30.95
C ALA A 7 46.66 11.79 29.61
N ASP A 8 47.12 12.97 29.17
CA ASP A 8 46.69 13.60 27.93
C ASP A 8 47.15 12.81 26.67
N ARG A 9 48.39 12.29 26.68
CA ARG A 9 48.91 11.42 25.59
C ARG A 9 48.20 10.08 25.53
N GLY A 10 47.83 9.48 26.65
CA GLY A 10 47.12 8.22 26.72
C GLY A 10 45.70 8.32 26.19
N ALA A 11 45.01 9.38 26.61
CA ALA A 11 43.65 9.69 26.15
C ALA A 11 43.57 9.95 24.63
N ASN A 12 44.55 10.72 24.10
CA ASN A 12 44.66 11.02 22.68
C ASN A 12 44.93 9.77 21.84
N THR A 13 45.74 8.82 22.35
CA THR A 13 46.05 7.57 21.67
C THR A 13 44.83 6.62 21.63
N ALA A 14 44.09 6.52 22.72
CA ALA A 14 42.85 5.76 22.78
C ALA A 14 41.77 6.32 21.82
N ALA A 15 41.62 7.65 21.80
CA ALA A 15 40.71 8.33 20.88
C ALA A 15 41.03 8.01 19.42
N LEU A 16 42.32 8.11 19.02
CA LEU A 16 42.74 7.77 17.66
C LEU A 16 42.42 6.31 17.29
N ARG A 17 42.62 5.38 18.21
CA ARG A 17 42.33 3.95 17.96
C ARG A 17 40.88 3.66 17.78
N ALA A 18 39.99 4.47 18.35
CA ALA A 18 38.54 4.34 18.22
C ALA A 18 37.98 5.04 16.98
N LEU A 19 38.75 5.90 16.30
CA LEU A 19 38.26 6.60 15.11
C LEU A 19 38.13 5.65 13.91
N ALA A 20 37.11 5.93 13.09
CA ALA A 20 36.82 5.23 11.85
C ALA A 20 36.68 6.21 10.70
N ARG A 21 37.38 5.96 9.59
CA ARG A 21 37.11 6.58 8.30
C ARG A 21 36.19 5.67 7.51
N ILE A 22 35.14 6.21 6.96
CA ILE A 22 34.08 5.46 6.30
C ILE A 22 33.90 5.98 4.89
N VAL A 23 33.87 5.07 3.91
CA VAL A 23 33.58 5.34 2.51
C VAL A 23 32.35 4.57 2.11
N THR A 24 31.31 5.27 1.64
CA THR A 24 30.05 4.67 1.21
C THR A 24 29.95 4.60 -0.30
N PHE A 25 29.30 3.55 -0.82
CA PHE A 25 29.21 3.25 -2.25
C PHE A 25 27.76 3.01 -2.67
N ASN A 26 27.43 3.50 -3.88
CA ASN A 26 26.15 3.23 -4.53
C ASN A 26 26.10 1.81 -5.15
N PRO A 27 24.95 1.35 -5.70
CA PRO A 27 24.86 0.05 -6.39
C PRO A 27 25.79 -0.12 -7.58
N ALA A 28 26.19 0.96 -8.25
CA ALA A 28 27.12 0.93 -9.37
C ALA A 28 28.59 0.79 -8.93
N GLY A 29 28.86 0.95 -7.63
CA GLY A 29 30.20 0.89 -7.05
C GLY A 29 30.89 2.25 -6.95
N ASP A 30 30.23 3.35 -7.31
CA ASP A 30 30.78 4.69 -7.19
C ASP A 30 30.73 5.16 -5.73
N THR A 31 31.69 5.98 -5.33
CA THR A 31 31.73 6.60 -4.02
C THR A 31 30.59 7.61 -3.87
N LEU A 32 29.69 7.39 -2.88
CA LEU A 32 28.65 8.35 -2.50
C LEU A 32 29.17 9.41 -1.56
N GLY A 33 30.00 9.01 -0.59
CA GLY A 33 30.53 9.92 0.40
C GLY A 33 31.69 9.34 1.17
N VAL A 34 32.45 10.24 1.80
CA VAL A 34 33.51 9.92 2.76
C VAL A 34 33.16 10.65 4.04
N THR A 35 33.13 9.91 5.15
CA THR A 35 32.83 10.47 6.47
C THR A 35 33.72 9.85 7.54
N GLN A 36 33.54 10.34 8.74
CA GLN A 36 34.22 9.83 9.93
C GLN A 36 33.19 9.37 10.93
N GLY A 37 33.61 8.48 11.79
CA GLY A 37 32.84 8.02 12.93
C GLY A 37 33.77 7.45 13.98
N PHE A 38 33.22 6.77 14.94
CA PHE A 38 34.02 6.15 16.01
C PHE A 38 33.31 4.90 16.54
N PHE A 39 34.13 3.95 16.98
CA PHE A 39 33.67 2.72 17.60
C PHE A 39 33.24 2.97 19.05
N VAL A 40 32.11 2.39 19.44
CA VAL A 40 31.50 2.55 20.77
C VAL A 40 31.41 1.25 21.57
N GLU A 41 31.62 0.09 20.91
CA GLU A 41 31.55 -1.23 21.54
C GLU A 41 32.64 -2.16 21.01
N ALA A 42 33.00 -3.17 21.82
CA ALA A 42 34.03 -4.15 21.49
C ALA A 42 33.65 -5.03 20.26
N ASN A 43 32.38 -5.22 20.00
CA ASN A 43 31.88 -6.00 18.86
C ASN A 43 32.03 -5.31 17.50
N GLY A 44 32.60 -4.11 17.45
CA GLY A 44 32.75 -3.35 16.21
C GLY A 44 31.57 -2.44 15.88
N THR A 45 30.67 -2.18 16.84
CA THR A 45 29.60 -1.19 16.69
C THR A 45 30.19 0.21 16.66
N LEU A 46 29.80 1.00 15.68
CA LEU A 46 30.22 2.39 15.50
C LEU A 46 29.04 3.35 15.38
N ILE A 47 29.33 4.63 15.60
CA ILE A 47 28.45 5.77 15.34
C ILE A 47 29.10 6.64 14.26
N ALA A 48 28.29 7.08 13.31
CA ALA A 48 28.68 7.95 12.21
C ALA A 48 27.55 8.88 11.78
N PRO A 49 27.82 9.93 10.99
CA PRO A 49 26.80 10.72 10.32
C PRO A 49 25.90 9.87 9.40
N TYR A 50 24.62 10.16 9.43
CA TYR A 50 23.59 9.43 8.64
C TYR A 50 23.65 9.79 7.14
N ALA A 51 23.82 11.07 6.83
CA ALA A 51 23.67 11.57 5.45
C ALA A 51 24.51 10.82 4.40
N PRO A 52 25.78 10.46 4.65
CA PRO A 52 26.59 9.72 3.67
C PRO A 52 26.11 8.28 3.36
N PHE A 53 25.25 7.72 4.22
CA PHE A 53 24.73 6.36 4.05
C PHE A 53 23.43 6.30 3.23
N ARG A 54 22.80 7.45 2.93
CA ARG A 54 21.57 7.47 2.13
C ARG A 54 21.84 6.92 0.72
N GLY A 55 21.15 5.83 0.40
CA GLY A 55 21.31 5.15 -0.89
C GLY A 55 22.55 4.26 -1.00
N ALA A 56 23.41 4.20 0.03
CA ALA A 56 24.58 3.31 0.04
C ALA A 56 24.15 1.84 0.15
N THR A 57 24.73 1.01 -0.70
CA THR A 57 24.56 -0.46 -0.65
C THR A 57 25.65 -1.16 0.13
N ARG A 58 26.81 -0.52 0.26
CA ARG A 58 27.93 -0.99 1.06
C ARG A 58 28.73 0.19 1.60
N ALA A 59 29.48 -0.05 2.69
CA ALA A 59 30.42 0.91 3.23
C ALA A 59 31.69 0.19 3.71
N LEU A 60 32.84 0.76 3.38
CA LEU A 60 34.15 0.36 3.88
C LEU A 60 34.52 1.20 5.08
N VAL A 61 35.08 0.57 6.09
CA VAL A 61 35.56 1.20 7.32
C VAL A 61 37.06 0.97 7.43
N SER A 62 37.81 2.03 7.69
CA SER A 62 39.25 1.96 7.96
C SER A 62 39.55 2.58 9.32
N ASP A 63 40.27 1.90 10.17
CA ASP A 63 40.73 2.47 11.44
C ASP A 63 42.05 3.22 11.32
N SER A 64 42.54 3.81 12.41
CA SER A 64 43.77 4.56 12.46
C SER A 64 45.06 3.72 12.21
N ARG A 65 44.95 2.40 12.23
CA ARG A 65 46.01 1.47 11.88
C ARG A 65 45.88 0.90 10.47
N SER A 66 45.00 1.51 9.65
CA SER A 66 44.72 1.07 8.28
C SER A 66 44.13 -0.35 8.17
N ARG A 67 43.61 -0.93 9.26
CA ARG A 67 42.78 -2.13 9.18
C ARG A 67 41.48 -1.78 8.51
N GLN A 68 41.09 -2.60 7.54
CA GLN A 68 39.86 -2.38 6.76
C GLN A 68 38.83 -3.45 7.09
N GLY A 69 37.58 -3.02 7.10
CA GLY A 69 36.41 -3.88 7.27
C GLY A 69 35.19 -3.27 6.58
N HIS A 70 34.07 -3.91 6.78
CA HIS A 70 32.80 -3.52 6.16
C HIS A 70 31.77 -3.22 7.22
N VAL A 71 30.86 -2.29 6.92
CA VAL A 71 29.61 -2.17 7.65
C VAL A 71 28.73 -3.36 7.26
N LEU A 72 28.35 -4.16 8.24
CA LEU A 72 27.57 -5.38 8.04
C LEU A 72 26.07 -5.11 8.14
N ARG A 73 25.67 -4.38 9.19
CA ARG A 73 24.27 -4.10 9.51
C ARG A 73 24.09 -2.68 10.07
N ILE A 74 22.98 -2.08 9.75
CA ILE A 74 22.53 -0.84 10.40
C ILE A 74 21.69 -1.21 11.63
N VAL A 75 22.05 -0.70 12.79
CA VAL A 75 21.29 -0.90 14.04
C VAL A 75 20.11 0.05 14.08
N ALA A 76 20.38 1.35 13.93
CA ALA A 76 19.37 2.41 13.89
C ALA A 76 19.93 3.64 13.18
N ALA A 77 19.04 4.54 12.75
CA ALA A 77 19.39 5.81 12.14
C ALA A 77 18.35 6.87 12.48
N ASN A 78 18.81 8.13 12.55
CA ASN A 78 17.97 9.30 12.74
C ASN A 78 18.51 10.44 11.87
N ALA A 79 17.75 10.86 10.86
CA ALA A 79 18.14 11.91 9.93
C ALA A 79 18.14 13.31 10.57
N GLU A 80 17.24 13.55 11.54
CA GLU A 80 17.18 14.84 12.25
C GLU A 80 18.44 15.07 13.11
N LEU A 81 18.94 14.02 13.76
CA LEU A 81 20.17 14.05 14.53
C LEU A 81 21.42 13.90 13.66
N ASP A 82 21.25 13.58 12.37
CA ASP A 82 22.32 13.16 11.45
C ASP A 82 23.22 12.08 12.06
N LEU A 83 22.63 11.08 12.71
CA LEU A 83 23.33 9.96 13.33
C LEU A 83 22.85 8.61 12.82
N LEU A 84 23.80 7.70 12.77
CA LEU A 84 23.60 6.30 12.41
C LEU A 84 24.43 5.43 13.35
N ARG A 85 23.88 4.32 13.82
CA ARG A 85 24.57 3.27 14.54
C ARG A 85 24.64 2.03 13.66
N ALA A 86 25.82 1.45 13.51
CA ALA A 86 26.03 0.30 12.64
C ALA A 86 27.03 -0.69 13.24
N THR A 87 26.93 -1.97 12.87
CA THR A 87 27.90 -3.01 13.20
C THR A 87 28.86 -3.24 12.05
N THR A 88 30.10 -3.60 12.39
CA THR A 88 31.16 -3.89 11.43
C THR A 88 31.77 -5.28 11.68
N ASP A 89 32.58 -5.77 10.75
CA ASP A 89 33.42 -6.97 10.91
C ASP A 89 34.75 -6.68 11.60
N LEU A 90 34.94 -5.47 12.14
CA LEU A 90 36.16 -5.06 12.88
C LEU A 90 35.91 -5.13 14.40
N ALA A 91 36.12 -6.32 15.00
CA ALA A 91 36.13 -6.45 16.46
C ALA A 91 37.20 -5.57 17.10
N ARG A 92 36.89 -4.97 18.25
CA ARG A 92 37.70 -3.98 18.94
C ARG A 92 38.24 -4.51 20.26
N ARG A 93 39.44 -4.09 20.64
CA ARG A 93 40.01 -4.32 21.97
C ARG A 93 39.57 -3.21 22.94
N ASN A 94 39.79 -3.39 24.22
CA ASN A 94 39.36 -2.47 25.28
C ASN A 94 39.82 -1.01 25.13
N ASP A 95 40.90 -0.76 24.41
CA ASP A 95 41.42 0.58 24.13
C ASP A 95 41.15 1.08 22.71
N GLU A 96 40.28 0.40 21.99
CA GLU A 96 39.95 0.72 20.58
C GLU A 96 38.47 1.12 20.38
N TYR A 97 37.73 1.40 21.43
CA TYR A 97 36.38 1.95 21.40
C TYR A 97 36.17 2.91 22.58
N LEU A 98 35.18 3.79 22.46
CA LEU A 98 34.86 4.86 23.41
C LEU A 98 33.43 4.75 23.89
N PRO A 99 33.19 4.57 25.20
CA PRO A 99 31.84 4.57 25.74
C PRO A 99 31.23 5.98 25.67
N LEU A 100 29.91 6.06 25.50
CA LEU A 100 29.18 7.31 25.54
C LEU A 100 29.00 7.80 26.98
N SER A 101 29.06 9.13 27.19
CA SER A 101 28.68 9.75 28.46
C SER A 101 27.17 10.02 28.48
N PRO A 102 26.43 9.64 29.53
CA PRO A 102 25.05 10.03 29.72
C PRO A 102 24.90 11.47 30.28
N GLU A 103 26.02 12.12 30.64
CA GLU A 103 26.00 13.38 31.34
C GLU A 103 25.74 14.57 30.40
N GLN A 104 25.21 15.64 30.98
CA GLN A 104 25.10 16.97 30.34
C GLN A 104 26.21 17.88 30.88
N PHE A 105 26.72 18.69 29.99
CA PHE A 105 27.88 19.53 30.29
C PHE A 105 27.54 21.03 30.24
N PRO A 106 27.84 21.80 31.27
CA PRO A 106 27.57 23.24 31.29
C PRO A 106 28.55 24.04 30.42
N VAL A 107 28.19 25.28 30.16
CA VAL A 107 29.08 26.27 29.53
C VAL A 107 30.39 26.37 30.32
N GLY A 108 31.51 26.47 29.61
CA GLY A 108 32.86 26.46 30.16
C GLY A 108 33.51 25.10 30.26
N THR A 109 32.76 24.00 30.08
CA THR A 109 33.35 22.66 30.05
C THR A 109 34.29 22.52 28.86
N ALA A 110 35.48 21.96 29.10
CA ALA A 110 36.49 21.70 28.08
C ALA A 110 36.38 20.27 27.59
N PHE A 111 36.33 20.08 26.27
CA PHE A 111 36.40 18.79 25.59
C PHE A 111 37.69 18.66 24.79
N THR A 112 38.15 17.43 24.59
CA THR A 112 39.24 17.12 23.68
C THR A 112 38.69 16.58 22.36
N LEU A 113 39.06 17.21 21.25
CA LEU A 113 38.76 16.79 19.89
C LEU A 113 40.04 16.29 19.23
N VAL A 114 40.03 15.07 18.64
CA VAL A 114 41.23 14.49 18.01
C VAL A 114 40.91 14.20 16.55
N PRO A 115 41.15 15.14 15.62
CA PRO A 115 40.94 14.90 14.20
C PRO A 115 41.96 13.91 13.61
N PHE A 116 41.61 13.25 12.52
CA PHE A 116 42.56 12.53 11.68
C PHE A 116 43.54 13.51 11.05
N ALA A 117 44.78 13.47 11.42
CA ALA A 117 45.83 14.24 10.77
C ALA A 117 46.31 13.57 9.48
N ALA A 118 46.58 14.35 8.45
CA ALA A 118 47.07 13.85 7.16
C ALA A 118 48.40 13.08 7.27
N ASP A 119 49.20 13.38 8.29
CA ASP A 119 50.49 12.74 8.60
C ASP A 119 50.40 11.61 9.64
N GLY A 120 49.15 11.24 10.03
CA GLY A 120 48.87 10.18 11.00
C GLY A 120 49.23 10.57 12.46
N ARG A 121 49.59 11.81 12.73
CA ARG A 121 49.86 12.29 14.09
C ARG A 121 48.63 12.85 14.73
N PRO A 122 48.30 12.54 16.00
CA PRO A 122 47.17 13.10 16.68
C PRO A 122 47.41 14.59 16.96
N ALA A 123 46.59 15.44 16.34
CA ALA A 123 46.56 16.89 16.64
C ALA A 123 45.38 17.19 17.53
N ALA A 124 45.49 16.86 18.82
CA ALA A 124 44.44 17.13 19.78
C ALA A 124 44.15 18.63 19.89
N GLN A 125 42.87 18.98 19.84
CA GLN A 125 42.39 20.35 20.01
C GLN A 125 41.47 20.40 21.23
N MET A 126 41.63 21.47 22.02
CA MET A 126 40.69 21.78 23.12
C MET A 126 39.53 22.59 22.56
N ALA A 127 38.33 22.21 22.90
CA ALA A 127 37.11 22.91 22.53
C ALA A 127 36.27 23.14 23.80
N ASN A 128 35.99 24.38 24.13
CA ASN A 128 35.17 24.74 25.28
C ASN A 128 33.71 24.93 24.87
N VAL A 129 32.78 24.50 25.70
CA VAL A 129 31.36 24.80 25.54
C VAL A 129 31.13 26.29 25.74
N VAL A 130 30.73 26.98 24.69
CA VAL A 130 30.44 28.43 24.69
C VAL A 130 28.94 28.67 24.94
N GLN A 131 28.09 27.81 24.38
CA GLN A 131 26.64 27.91 24.50
C GLN A 131 26.04 26.52 24.57
N THR A 132 24.92 26.37 25.28
CA THR A 132 24.11 25.17 25.34
C THR A 132 22.71 25.49 24.84
N GLU A 133 22.13 24.59 24.04
CA GLU A 133 20.80 24.74 23.50
C GLU A 133 20.07 23.37 23.57
N SER A 134 18.77 23.39 23.83
CA SER A 134 17.94 22.18 23.77
C SER A 134 16.96 22.32 22.62
N LEU A 135 17.01 21.34 21.69
CA LEU A 135 16.14 21.27 20.52
C LEU A 135 15.53 19.89 20.45
N HIS A 136 14.20 19.81 20.40
CA HIS A 136 13.44 18.55 20.32
C HIS A 136 13.83 17.51 21.40
N GLY A 137 14.18 18.00 22.60
CA GLY A 137 14.57 17.15 23.73
C GLY A 137 16.02 16.67 23.72
N HIS A 138 16.83 17.10 22.75
CA HIS A 138 18.26 16.82 22.66
C HIS A 138 19.09 18.07 22.94
N ASN A 139 20.21 17.90 23.63
CA ASN A 139 21.11 19.00 23.94
C ASN A 139 22.18 19.15 22.87
N TYR A 140 22.39 20.38 22.46
CA TYR A 140 23.42 20.80 21.53
C TYR A 140 24.36 21.78 22.23
N TYR A 141 25.62 21.74 21.83
CA TYR A 141 26.67 22.64 22.31
C TYR A 141 27.23 23.44 21.14
N THR A 142 27.42 24.74 21.32
CA THR A 142 28.30 25.52 20.45
C THR A 142 29.67 25.55 21.11
N LEU A 143 30.69 25.26 20.35
CA LEU A 143 32.06 25.11 20.85
C LEU A 143 32.97 26.24 20.36
N SER A 144 34.05 26.48 21.11
CA SER A 144 35.09 27.45 20.73
C SER A 144 35.94 27.02 19.54
N ALA A 145 35.84 25.75 19.10
CA ALA A 145 36.50 25.26 17.90
C ALA A 145 35.86 25.85 16.63
N ALA A 146 36.67 26.06 15.59
CA ALA A 146 36.19 26.54 14.30
C ALA A 146 35.23 25.55 13.63
N ASN A 147 34.17 26.08 13.03
CA ASN A 147 33.19 25.27 12.29
C ASN A 147 33.79 24.75 10.98
N ALA A 148 34.07 23.47 10.92
CA ALA A 148 34.63 22.81 9.73
C ALA A 148 33.90 21.49 9.44
N ALA A 149 33.44 21.31 8.21
CA ALA A 149 32.75 20.09 7.78
C ALA A 149 33.59 18.81 7.97
N ALA A 150 34.91 18.93 7.87
CA ALA A 150 35.84 17.82 8.09
C ALA A 150 35.86 17.31 9.54
N LEU A 151 35.29 18.03 10.48
CA LEU A 151 35.21 17.63 11.90
C LEU A 151 33.90 16.88 12.21
N ALA A 152 32.91 16.94 11.34
CA ALA A 152 31.63 16.28 11.56
C ALA A 152 31.80 14.77 11.74
N GLY A 153 31.13 14.22 12.75
CA GLY A 153 31.18 12.82 13.12
C GLY A 153 32.29 12.44 14.10
N LEU A 154 33.18 13.38 14.43
CA LEU A 154 34.24 13.11 15.42
C LEU A 154 33.69 13.17 16.86
N PRO A 155 34.20 12.31 17.76
CA PRO A 155 33.86 12.38 19.18
C PRO A 155 34.59 13.52 19.91
N LEU A 156 33.86 14.19 20.79
CA LEU A 156 34.41 15.12 21.77
C LEU A 156 34.51 14.40 23.11
N LEU A 157 35.69 14.39 23.67
CA LEU A 157 36.04 13.58 24.82
C LEU A 157 36.05 14.35 26.13
N THR A 158 35.62 13.70 27.21
CA THR A 158 35.77 14.20 28.58
C THR A 158 37.25 14.22 28.97
N ALA A 159 37.60 15.11 29.90
CA ALA A 159 38.96 15.29 30.40
C ALA A 159 39.38 14.25 31.47
N GLU A 160 38.80 13.05 31.45
CA GLU A 160 39.05 11.97 32.41
C GLU A 160 40.23 11.08 31.99
N ALA A 161 40.82 10.36 32.93
CA ALA A 161 41.86 9.37 32.65
C ALA A 161 41.40 8.26 31.71
N LYS A 162 40.13 7.88 31.76
CA LYS A 162 39.44 7.01 30.79
C LYS A 162 38.39 7.86 30.10
N PRO A 163 38.71 8.45 28.95
CA PRO A 163 37.81 9.37 28.28
C PRO A 163 36.54 8.70 27.80
N ARG A 164 35.44 9.42 27.92
CA ARG A 164 34.14 9.06 27.36
C ARG A 164 33.74 10.07 26.30
N VAL A 165 32.88 9.70 25.39
CA VAL A 165 32.35 10.62 24.40
C VAL A 165 31.29 11.50 25.08
N ALA A 166 31.58 12.77 25.21
CA ALA A 166 30.68 13.79 25.79
C ALA A 166 29.70 14.33 24.76
N ALA A 167 30.17 14.51 23.53
CA ALA A 167 29.39 15.01 22.40
C ALA A 167 29.95 14.52 21.07
N ILE A 168 29.18 14.69 20.01
CA ILE A 168 29.53 14.34 18.64
C ILE A 168 29.53 15.61 17.80
N ALA A 169 30.66 15.90 17.16
CA ALA A 169 30.81 17.09 16.34
C ALA A 169 29.89 17.08 15.13
N GLN A 170 29.27 18.22 14.86
CA GLN A 170 28.38 18.43 13.70
C GLN A 170 28.76 19.78 13.05
N PHE A 171 28.54 19.86 11.73
CA PHE A 171 28.68 21.12 11.03
C PHE A 171 27.57 22.09 11.46
N ASN A 172 27.92 23.31 11.77
CA ASN A 172 26.97 24.35 12.14
C ASN A 172 26.49 25.12 10.90
N TYR A 173 25.22 24.94 10.53
CA TYR A 173 24.59 25.64 9.41
C TYR A 173 23.97 26.99 9.78
N GLY A 174 24.19 27.47 11.01
CA GLY A 174 23.72 28.76 11.48
C GLY A 174 24.35 29.92 10.71
N LYS A 175 23.82 31.12 10.93
CA LYS A 175 24.43 32.35 10.40
C LYS A 175 25.59 32.79 11.30
N ALA A 176 26.70 33.17 10.69
CA ALA A 176 27.81 33.78 11.42
C ALA A 176 27.34 35.06 12.12
N PRO A 177 27.84 35.35 13.35
CA PRO A 177 27.55 36.58 14.05
C PRO A 177 27.90 37.83 13.24
N SER A 178 27.11 38.89 13.38
CA SER A 178 27.30 40.14 12.63
C SER A 178 28.55 40.94 13.03
N ASP A 179 29.15 40.58 14.15
CA ASP A 179 30.38 41.19 14.68
C ASP A 179 31.67 40.64 14.05
N GLY A 180 31.55 39.68 13.09
CA GLY A 180 32.69 39.06 12.45
C GLY A 180 33.33 37.93 13.24
N THR A 181 32.76 37.54 14.39
CA THR A 181 33.19 36.33 15.13
C THR A 181 32.96 35.09 14.28
N PRO A 182 33.95 34.17 14.15
CA PRO A 182 33.74 32.92 13.44
C PRO A 182 32.63 32.08 14.07
N LEU A 183 31.82 31.43 13.24
CA LEU A 183 30.81 30.51 13.71
C LEU A 183 31.49 29.30 14.40
N GLY A 184 31.10 29.03 15.65
CA GLY A 184 31.63 27.89 16.40
C GLY A 184 31.11 26.56 15.89
N LEU A 185 31.90 25.49 16.09
CA LEU A 185 31.49 24.14 15.80
C LEU A 185 30.26 23.74 16.63
N CYS A 186 29.28 23.13 16.03
CA CYS A 186 28.15 22.52 16.74
C CYS A 186 28.51 21.11 17.22
N ALA A 187 27.97 20.68 18.35
CA ALA A 187 28.08 19.33 18.83
C ALA A 187 26.78 18.85 19.47
N LEU A 188 26.38 17.62 19.13
CA LEU A 188 25.24 16.98 19.73
C LEU A 188 25.69 16.19 20.96
N ALA A 189 24.98 16.32 22.09
CA ALA A 189 25.29 15.57 23.30
C ALA A 189 25.27 14.04 23.02
N ALA A 190 26.27 13.33 23.53
CA ALA A 190 26.43 11.90 23.29
C ALA A 190 25.23 11.06 23.77
N SER A 191 24.51 11.53 24.80
CA SER A 191 23.28 10.89 25.29
C SER A 191 22.19 10.74 24.21
N ALA A 192 22.19 11.61 23.20
CA ALA A 192 21.28 11.49 22.06
C ALA A 192 21.54 10.21 21.23
N ALA A 193 22.79 9.77 21.15
CA ALA A 193 23.15 8.54 20.43
C ALA A 193 22.66 7.26 21.13
N ASP A 194 22.36 7.33 22.44
CA ASP A 194 21.74 6.20 23.17
C ASP A 194 20.28 5.98 22.76
N THR A 195 19.64 6.96 22.14
CA THR A 195 18.29 6.79 21.56
C THR A 195 18.30 5.95 20.29
N LEU A 196 19.45 5.77 19.65
CA LEU A 196 19.62 4.93 18.46
C LEU A 196 19.62 3.45 18.85
N ARG A 197 18.45 2.89 19.00
CA ARG A 197 18.22 1.49 19.30
C ARG A 197 17.42 0.82 18.19
N THR A 198 17.58 -0.49 18.03
CA THR A 198 16.74 -1.27 17.13
C THR A 198 15.30 -1.26 17.65
N ASN A 199 14.38 -0.76 16.83
CA ASN A 199 12.96 -0.68 17.17
C ASN A 199 12.12 -1.19 16.00
N ALA A 200 11.18 -2.09 16.26
CA ALA A 200 10.29 -2.66 15.24
C ALA A 200 9.49 -1.58 14.49
N VAL A 201 8.99 -0.56 15.17
CA VAL A 201 8.24 0.55 14.54
C VAL A 201 9.12 1.38 13.61
N ALA A 202 10.40 1.52 13.91
CA ALA A 202 11.35 2.26 13.06
C ALA A 202 11.61 1.58 11.71
N ALA A 203 11.23 0.33 11.52
CA ALA A 203 11.40 -0.38 10.23
C ALA A 203 10.73 0.34 9.06
N LEU A 204 9.65 1.09 9.31
CA LEU A 204 8.94 1.89 8.32
C LEU A 204 9.34 3.37 8.33
N SER A 205 10.26 3.78 9.20
CA SER A 205 10.76 5.15 9.25
C SER A 205 11.40 5.54 7.92
N PRO A 206 11.15 6.77 7.41
CA PRO A 206 11.85 7.28 6.23
C PRO A 206 13.38 7.22 6.35
N ASP A 207 13.92 7.40 7.55
CA ASP A 207 15.34 7.34 7.84
C ASP A 207 15.92 5.95 7.53
N LEU A 208 15.24 4.89 7.97
CA LEU A 208 15.63 3.52 7.67
C LEU A 208 15.29 3.12 6.23
N THR A 209 14.21 3.61 5.64
CA THR A 209 13.84 3.30 4.25
C THR A 209 14.79 3.87 3.21
N ALA A 210 15.51 4.94 3.54
CA ALA A 210 16.54 5.51 2.67
C ALA A 210 17.86 4.72 2.68
N LEU A 211 18.06 3.81 3.62
CA LEU A 211 19.25 2.98 3.74
C LEU A 211 19.08 1.67 2.97
N ARG A 212 20.15 1.22 2.29
CA ARG A 212 20.17 -0.03 1.52
C ARG A 212 21.09 -1.10 2.10
N ILE A 213 21.91 -0.76 3.09
CA ILE A 213 22.66 -1.73 3.89
C ILE A 213 21.69 -2.50 4.77
N PRO A 214 21.87 -3.82 4.96
CA PRO A 214 20.98 -4.63 5.77
C PRO A 214 20.79 -4.10 7.19
N LEU A 215 19.60 -4.28 7.75
CA LEU A 215 19.25 -3.87 9.11
C LEU A 215 19.52 -5.00 10.09
N LEU A 216 19.95 -4.67 11.29
CA LEU A 216 20.07 -5.62 12.40
C LEU A 216 18.69 -5.84 13.03
N LEU A 217 18.33 -7.12 13.19
CA LEU A 217 17.11 -7.48 13.90
C LEU A 217 17.29 -7.33 15.42
N PRO A 218 16.24 -6.99 16.17
CA PRO A 218 16.22 -7.11 17.62
C PRO A 218 16.60 -8.52 18.10
N THR A 219 17.09 -8.64 19.32
CA THR A 219 17.45 -9.94 19.92
C THR A 219 16.24 -10.68 20.50
N ASP A 220 15.21 -9.96 20.95
CA ASP A 220 13.96 -10.54 21.39
C ASP A 220 13.17 -11.08 20.19
N GLU A 221 12.67 -12.33 20.32
CA GLU A 221 11.98 -13.02 19.22
C GLU A 221 10.72 -12.29 18.75
N SER A 222 9.92 -11.79 19.70
CA SER A 222 8.66 -11.09 19.40
C SER A 222 8.91 -9.74 18.72
N GLU A 223 9.89 -8.96 19.23
CA GLU A 223 10.29 -7.69 18.62
C GLU A 223 10.91 -7.93 17.25
N ALA A 224 11.76 -8.92 17.10
CA ALA A 224 12.39 -9.28 15.83
C ALA A 224 11.34 -9.71 14.79
N TYR A 225 10.35 -10.50 15.20
CA TYR A 225 9.27 -10.90 14.29
C TYR A 225 8.38 -9.71 13.89
N THR A 226 8.04 -8.84 14.83
CA THR A 226 7.28 -7.61 14.53
C THR A 226 8.04 -6.73 13.53
N TYR A 227 9.34 -6.59 13.71
CA TYR A 227 10.22 -5.85 12.79
C TYR A 227 10.23 -6.49 11.39
N LEU A 228 10.41 -7.81 11.31
CA LEU A 228 10.37 -8.59 10.07
C LEU A 228 9.02 -8.44 9.36
N TYR A 229 7.91 -8.53 10.11
CA TYR A 229 6.56 -8.36 9.58
C TYR A 229 6.35 -6.99 8.94
N MET A 230 6.89 -5.92 9.53
CA MET A 230 6.86 -4.57 8.96
C MET A 230 7.75 -4.46 7.72
N LEU A 231 8.93 -5.07 7.73
CA LEU A 231 9.82 -5.09 6.56
C LEU A 231 9.17 -5.78 5.35
N LEU A 232 8.49 -6.89 5.55
CA LEU A 232 7.80 -7.64 4.49
C LEU A 232 6.70 -6.82 3.80
N ARG A 233 6.12 -5.85 4.52
CA ARG A 233 5.08 -4.93 4.01
C ARG A 233 5.63 -3.61 3.51
N SER A 234 6.90 -3.34 3.74
CA SER A 234 7.57 -2.14 3.25
C SER A 234 7.93 -2.28 1.77
N ARG A 235 8.19 -1.14 1.11
CA ARG A 235 8.69 -1.11 -0.28
C ARG A 235 10.22 -1.21 -0.34
N ARG A 236 10.84 -1.86 0.62
CA ARG A 236 12.28 -1.99 0.65
C ARG A 236 12.81 -2.94 -0.41
N ASP A 237 14.11 -2.81 -0.68
CA ASP A 237 14.84 -3.71 -1.54
C ASP A 237 14.67 -5.17 -1.09
N SER A 238 14.35 -6.04 -2.04
CA SER A 238 14.06 -7.44 -1.76
C SER A 238 15.26 -8.21 -1.20
N SER A 239 16.47 -7.75 -1.44
CA SER A 239 17.70 -8.35 -0.89
C SER A 239 17.80 -8.10 0.61
N ILE A 240 17.42 -6.91 1.08
CA ILE A 240 17.38 -6.56 2.50
C ILE A 240 16.34 -7.43 3.22
N VAL A 241 15.15 -7.56 2.64
CA VAL A 241 14.08 -8.40 3.20
C VAL A 241 14.49 -9.86 3.23
N ALA A 242 15.11 -10.38 2.16
CA ALA A 242 15.61 -11.76 2.10
C ALA A 242 16.68 -12.04 3.17
N THR A 243 17.58 -11.08 3.39
CA THR A 243 18.61 -11.18 4.42
C THR A 243 17.98 -11.20 5.82
N ALA A 244 17.04 -10.30 6.09
CA ALA A 244 16.34 -10.27 7.38
C ALA A 244 15.57 -11.57 7.65
N LEU A 245 14.89 -12.12 6.63
CA LEU A 245 14.22 -13.43 6.71
C LEU A 245 15.22 -14.56 7.04
N ALA A 246 16.35 -14.59 6.36
CA ALA A 246 17.38 -15.60 6.58
C ALA A 246 17.96 -15.51 8.00
N ASP A 247 18.28 -14.31 8.46
CA ASP A 247 18.80 -14.05 9.80
C ASP A 247 17.78 -14.45 10.88
N PHE A 248 16.51 -14.07 10.69
CA PHE A 248 15.46 -14.44 11.63
C PHE A 248 15.28 -15.96 11.73
N LEU A 249 15.17 -16.65 10.58
CA LEU A 249 14.97 -18.10 10.55
C LEU A 249 16.19 -18.90 11.01
N ALA A 250 17.38 -18.30 10.97
CA ALA A 250 18.59 -18.89 11.57
C ALA A 250 18.59 -18.77 13.10
N ALA A 251 18.15 -17.61 13.63
CA ALA A 251 18.04 -17.38 15.07
C ALA A 251 16.85 -18.11 15.70
N HIS A 252 15.73 -18.20 14.97
CA HIS A 252 14.46 -18.78 15.45
C HIS A 252 13.96 -19.88 14.50
N PRO A 253 14.62 -21.06 14.46
CA PRO A 253 14.37 -22.10 13.46
C PRO A 253 12.98 -22.75 13.55
N ASN A 254 12.30 -22.63 14.68
CA ASN A 254 10.98 -23.21 14.92
C ASN A 254 9.82 -22.21 14.85
N HIS A 255 10.09 -20.99 14.40
CA HIS A 255 9.05 -19.96 14.28
C HIS A 255 8.22 -20.20 13.00
N ARG A 256 7.04 -20.78 13.18
CA ARG A 256 6.13 -21.19 12.08
C ARG A 256 5.71 -20.02 11.20
N GLU A 257 5.21 -18.93 11.80
CA GLU A 257 4.67 -17.79 11.04
C GLU A 257 5.73 -17.15 10.15
N ALA A 258 6.95 -16.95 10.67
CA ALA A 258 8.06 -16.44 9.85
C ALA A 258 8.45 -17.41 8.72
N THR A 259 8.33 -18.72 8.95
CA THR A 259 8.57 -19.73 7.91
C THR A 259 7.53 -19.65 6.81
N LEU A 260 6.25 -19.42 7.14
CA LEU A 260 5.16 -19.20 6.18
C LEU A 260 5.32 -17.87 5.44
N ASP A 261 5.68 -16.80 6.14
CA ASP A 261 5.98 -15.51 5.51
C ASP A 261 7.14 -15.61 4.53
N ALA A 262 8.17 -16.40 4.85
CA ALA A 262 9.26 -16.69 3.92
C ALA A 262 8.78 -17.47 2.69
N ALA A 263 7.89 -18.45 2.87
CA ALA A 263 7.32 -19.19 1.75
C ALA A 263 6.54 -18.26 0.80
N ARG A 264 5.71 -17.37 1.35
CA ARG A 264 4.98 -16.33 0.58
C ARG A 264 5.95 -15.39 -0.15
N PHE A 265 6.98 -14.92 0.56
CA PHE A 265 7.98 -14.01 0.01
C PHE A 265 8.71 -14.61 -1.20
N TYR A 266 9.13 -15.88 -1.10
CA TYR A 266 9.83 -16.56 -2.20
C TYR A 266 8.88 -16.95 -3.33
N ALA A 267 7.64 -17.36 -3.04
CA ALA A 267 6.63 -17.66 -4.06
C ALA A 267 6.30 -16.41 -4.90
N ALA A 268 6.10 -15.26 -4.27
CA ALA A 268 5.87 -13.98 -4.96
C ALA A 268 7.03 -13.57 -5.90
N ARG A 269 8.24 -14.10 -5.67
CA ARG A 269 9.43 -13.89 -6.50
C ARG A 269 9.74 -15.06 -7.43
N ARG A 270 8.76 -15.93 -7.64
CA ARG A 270 8.84 -17.11 -8.50
C ARG A 270 9.92 -18.14 -8.08
N ASN A 271 10.41 -18.06 -6.85
CA ASN A 271 11.28 -19.08 -6.28
C ASN A 271 10.45 -20.18 -5.61
N TYR A 272 9.69 -20.90 -6.42
CA TYR A 272 8.70 -21.88 -5.96
C TYR A 272 9.30 -23.10 -5.28
N LEU A 273 10.51 -23.53 -5.69
CA LEU A 273 11.21 -24.63 -5.02
C LEU A 273 11.57 -24.29 -3.58
N ARG A 274 12.02 -23.07 -3.33
CA ARG A 274 12.31 -22.61 -1.98
C ARG A 274 11.04 -22.42 -1.15
N ALA A 275 9.98 -21.89 -1.76
CA ALA A 275 8.68 -21.78 -1.12
C ALA A 275 8.15 -23.16 -0.71
N ASP A 276 8.21 -24.15 -1.57
CA ASP A 276 7.78 -25.52 -1.30
C ASP A 276 8.58 -26.17 -0.15
N SER A 277 9.90 -25.99 -0.14
CA SER A 277 10.78 -26.44 0.95
C SER A 277 10.42 -25.80 2.30
N LEU A 278 10.08 -24.50 2.29
CA LEU A 278 9.64 -23.77 3.50
C LEU A 278 8.27 -24.23 3.98
N LEU A 279 7.33 -24.51 3.10
CA LEU A 279 6.05 -25.11 3.46
C LEU A 279 6.22 -26.50 4.10
N ALA A 280 7.11 -27.35 3.53
CA ALA A 280 7.43 -28.63 4.13
C ALA A 280 8.09 -28.46 5.53
N ARG A 281 8.95 -27.45 5.72
CA ARG A 281 9.50 -27.11 7.03
C ARG A 281 8.40 -26.66 7.99
N ALA A 282 7.50 -25.79 7.56
CA ALA A 282 6.38 -25.29 8.37
C ALA A 282 5.50 -26.44 8.88
N LEU A 283 5.23 -27.46 8.07
CA LEU A 283 4.53 -28.67 8.49
C LEU A 283 5.27 -29.44 9.60
N ARG A 284 6.59 -29.58 9.50
CA ARG A 284 7.38 -30.30 10.50
C ARG A 284 7.43 -29.60 11.86
N ILE A 285 7.43 -28.27 11.87
CA ILE A 285 7.49 -27.47 13.09
C ILE A 285 6.10 -27.13 13.66
N SER A 286 5.03 -27.47 12.95
CA SER A 286 3.64 -27.25 13.41
C SER A 286 3.26 -28.29 14.46
N PRO A 287 2.90 -27.86 15.72
CA PRO A 287 2.76 -28.77 16.83
C PRO A 287 1.46 -29.58 16.82
N ASP A 288 0.37 -29.03 16.30
CA ASP A 288 -0.98 -29.57 16.41
C ASP A 288 -1.68 -29.70 15.04
N ALA A 289 -2.86 -30.31 15.04
CA ALA A 289 -3.65 -30.56 13.84
C ALA A 289 -4.15 -29.26 13.18
N ASP A 290 -4.55 -28.27 13.98
CA ASP A 290 -5.02 -26.98 13.49
C ASP A 290 -3.91 -26.23 12.74
N SER A 291 -2.73 -26.11 13.36
CA SER A 291 -1.60 -25.44 12.73
C SER A 291 -1.12 -26.16 11.47
N ARG A 292 -1.15 -27.48 11.42
CA ARG A 292 -0.84 -28.26 10.19
C ARG A 292 -1.89 -28.06 9.10
N SER A 293 -3.17 -28.01 9.49
CA SER A 293 -4.27 -27.69 8.57
C SER A 293 -4.04 -26.35 7.88
N ARG A 294 -3.69 -25.33 8.65
CA ARG A 294 -3.37 -23.98 8.14
C ARG A 294 -2.21 -23.99 7.14
N VAL A 295 -1.16 -24.77 7.38
CA VAL A 295 -0.05 -24.91 6.43
C VAL A 295 -0.48 -25.56 5.12
N HIS A 296 -1.35 -26.59 5.17
CA HIS A 296 -1.89 -27.21 3.98
C HIS A 296 -2.80 -26.27 3.19
N GLU A 297 -3.60 -25.46 3.88
CA GLU A 297 -4.42 -24.42 3.25
C GLU A 297 -3.53 -23.38 2.56
N GLU A 298 -2.49 -22.89 3.24
CA GLU A 298 -1.52 -21.95 2.66
C GLU A 298 -0.83 -22.52 1.42
N ARG A 299 -0.44 -23.81 1.48
CA ARG A 299 0.15 -24.51 0.34
C ARG A 299 -0.81 -24.49 -0.86
N ALA A 300 -2.08 -24.79 -0.65
CA ALA A 300 -3.08 -24.76 -1.71
C ALA A 300 -3.22 -23.37 -2.32
N GLY A 301 -3.28 -22.33 -1.49
CA GLY A 301 -3.34 -20.92 -1.93
C GLY A 301 -2.15 -20.55 -2.79
N LEU A 302 -0.93 -20.80 -2.32
CA LEU A 302 0.29 -20.48 -3.06
C LEU A 302 0.41 -21.22 -4.39
N ILE A 303 -0.03 -22.49 -4.46
CA ILE A 303 -0.07 -23.23 -5.72
C ILE A 303 -1.01 -22.57 -6.73
N ILE A 304 -2.20 -22.17 -6.31
CA ILE A 304 -3.19 -21.55 -7.19
C ILE A 304 -2.72 -20.17 -7.66
N ASP A 305 -2.20 -19.35 -6.76
CA ASP A 305 -1.65 -18.03 -7.10
C ASP A 305 -0.51 -18.16 -8.12
N ALA A 306 0.39 -19.13 -7.90
CA ALA A 306 1.50 -19.40 -8.80
C ALA A 306 1.05 -19.87 -10.18
N LEU A 307 0.01 -20.71 -10.26
CA LEU A 307 -0.57 -21.19 -11.53
C LEU A 307 -1.16 -20.06 -12.36
N VAL A 308 -1.74 -19.04 -11.73
CA VAL A 308 -2.28 -17.86 -12.41
C VAL A 308 -1.17 -16.99 -12.99
N VAL A 309 -0.05 -16.83 -12.25
CA VAL A 309 1.04 -15.89 -12.60
C VAL A 309 2.07 -16.52 -13.54
N ASP A 310 2.38 -17.80 -13.36
CA ASP A 310 3.49 -18.47 -14.05
C ASP A 310 3.22 -19.98 -14.19
N SER A 311 2.52 -20.37 -15.24
CA SER A 311 2.20 -21.78 -15.47
C SER A 311 3.36 -22.63 -15.99
N LEU A 312 4.49 -22.02 -16.39
CA LEU A 312 5.59 -22.70 -17.09
C LEU A 312 6.75 -23.14 -16.19
N HIS A 313 7.04 -22.39 -15.11
CA HIS A 313 8.23 -22.57 -14.26
C HIS A 313 7.92 -23.18 -12.89
N LEU A 314 6.76 -23.81 -12.75
CA LEU A 314 6.33 -24.40 -11.48
C LEU A 314 7.03 -25.75 -11.22
N PRO A 315 7.20 -26.12 -9.94
CA PRO A 315 7.54 -27.49 -9.59
C PRO A 315 6.56 -28.47 -10.24
N PRO A 316 7.02 -29.64 -10.72
CA PRO A 316 6.15 -30.57 -11.45
C PRO A 316 4.89 -31.02 -10.70
N HIS A 317 4.96 -31.03 -9.36
CA HIS A 317 3.85 -31.40 -8.49
C HIS A 317 2.92 -30.21 -8.13
N TRP A 318 3.30 -28.98 -8.44
CA TRP A 318 2.44 -27.80 -8.23
C TRP A 318 1.39 -27.73 -9.34
N ARG A 319 0.28 -28.42 -9.13
CA ARG A 319 -0.87 -28.51 -10.02
C ARG A 319 -2.15 -28.26 -9.24
N THR A 320 -3.23 -27.89 -9.92
CA THR A 320 -4.54 -27.71 -9.29
C THR A 320 -4.98 -28.94 -8.49
N ALA A 321 -4.68 -30.14 -8.98
CA ALA A 321 -4.96 -31.40 -8.25
C ALA A 321 -4.21 -31.50 -6.92
N GLU A 322 -2.95 -31.02 -6.84
CA GLU A 322 -2.22 -30.99 -5.57
C GLU A 322 -2.79 -29.95 -4.61
N ALA A 323 -3.23 -28.78 -5.11
CA ALA A 323 -3.91 -27.80 -4.28
C ALA A 323 -5.18 -28.39 -3.64
N LEU A 324 -5.99 -29.12 -4.41
CA LEU A 324 -7.18 -29.81 -3.88
C LEU A 324 -6.81 -30.90 -2.87
N ARG A 325 -5.76 -31.72 -3.13
CA ARG A 325 -5.26 -32.70 -2.14
C ARG A 325 -4.75 -32.05 -0.88
N ALA A 326 -4.09 -30.89 -0.97
CA ALA A 326 -3.68 -30.14 0.21
C ALA A 326 -4.88 -29.70 1.04
N LEU A 327 -5.96 -29.24 0.39
CA LEU A 327 -7.21 -28.90 1.10
C LEU A 327 -7.89 -30.14 1.70
N ASP A 328 -7.82 -31.31 1.06
CA ASP A 328 -8.32 -32.57 1.63
C ASP A 328 -7.56 -32.92 2.92
N ARG A 329 -6.23 -32.75 2.93
CA ARG A 329 -5.40 -32.94 4.13
C ARG A 329 -5.73 -31.91 5.20
N ALA A 330 -5.92 -30.64 4.83
CA ALA A 330 -6.34 -29.60 5.74
C ALA A 330 -7.65 -29.94 6.43
N ASP A 331 -8.69 -30.27 5.66
CA ASP A 331 -10.02 -30.64 6.17
C ASP A 331 -10.00 -31.90 7.04
N SER A 332 -9.11 -32.87 6.74
CA SER A 332 -8.97 -34.09 7.56
C SER A 332 -8.31 -33.82 8.92
N LEU A 333 -7.49 -32.78 9.03
CA LEU A 333 -6.80 -32.39 10.26
C LEU A 333 -7.67 -31.47 11.12
N ALA A 334 -8.14 -30.37 10.55
CA ALA A 334 -9.05 -29.43 11.17
C ALA A 334 -9.75 -28.62 10.07
N PRO A 335 -11.06 -28.83 9.85
CA PRO A 335 -11.78 -28.12 8.79
C PRO A 335 -11.97 -26.65 9.14
N HIS A 336 -11.65 -25.77 8.19
CA HIS A 336 -11.81 -24.32 8.30
C HIS A 336 -12.70 -23.75 7.19
N PRO A 337 -13.50 -22.71 7.47
CA PRO A 337 -14.28 -22.03 6.43
C PRO A 337 -13.41 -21.47 5.29
N SER A 338 -12.21 -20.98 5.58
CA SER A 338 -11.25 -20.49 4.59
C SER A 338 -10.81 -21.57 3.60
N SER A 339 -10.57 -22.79 4.08
CA SER A 339 -10.28 -23.96 3.24
C SER A 339 -11.45 -24.29 2.29
N ALA A 340 -12.68 -24.24 2.81
CA ALA A 340 -13.88 -24.46 2.00
C ALA A 340 -14.08 -23.35 0.94
N LEU A 341 -13.79 -22.09 1.31
CA LEU A 341 -13.85 -20.96 0.38
C LEU A 341 -12.84 -21.12 -0.77
N LEU A 342 -11.59 -21.43 -0.45
CA LEU A 342 -10.54 -21.65 -1.45
C LEU A 342 -10.88 -22.85 -2.35
N ARG A 343 -11.37 -23.95 -1.80
CA ARG A 343 -11.87 -25.10 -2.54
C ARG A 343 -12.96 -24.70 -3.55
N GLY A 344 -13.94 -23.93 -3.09
CA GLY A 344 -15.01 -23.41 -3.92
C GLY A 344 -14.49 -22.59 -5.10
N VAL A 345 -13.54 -21.69 -4.85
CA VAL A 345 -12.90 -20.87 -5.89
C VAL A 345 -12.16 -21.73 -6.93
N ILE A 346 -11.39 -22.72 -6.47
CA ILE A 346 -10.68 -23.65 -7.37
C ILE A 346 -11.65 -24.44 -8.23
N LEU A 347 -12.68 -25.04 -7.64
CA LEU A 347 -13.68 -25.84 -8.35
C LEU A 347 -14.49 -25.00 -9.34
N TYR A 348 -14.81 -23.76 -8.95
CA TYR A 348 -15.49 -22.81 -9.84
C TYR A 348 -14.63 -22.48 -11.07
N GLY A 349 -13.33 -22.23 -10.87
CA GLY A 349 -12.37 -22.01 -11.96
C GLY A 349 -12.22 -23.20 -12.90
N GLN A 350 -12.45 -24.43 -12.40
CA GLN A 350 -12.47 -25.66 -13.21
C GLN A 350 -13.83 -25.94 -13.91
N GLY A 351 -14.85 -25.10 -13.71
CA GLY A 351 -16.19 -25.33 -14.22
C GLY A 351 -16.99 -26.40 -13.45
N ARG A 352 -16.46 -26.90 -12.32
CA ARG A 352 -17.15 -27.87 -11.42
C ARG A 352 -18.14 -27.12 -10.52
N ASN A 353 -19.12 -26.47 -11.15
CA ASN A 353 -19.95 -25.45 -10.54
C ASN A 353 -20.83 -25.97 -9.39
N ARG A 354 -21.37 -27.22 -9.49
CA ARG A 354 -22.17 -27.82 -8.40
C ARG A 354 -21.34 -28.09 -7.17
N GLU A 355 -20.13 -28.59 -7.34
CA GLU A 355 -19.22 -28.86 -6.22
C GLU A 355 -18.70 -27.55 -5.61
N ALA A 356 -18.44 -26.53 -6.45
CA ALA A 356 -18.10 -25.18 -5.98
C ALA A 356 -19.22 -24.60 -5.13
N PHE A 357 -20.46 -24.69 -5.59
CA PHE A 357 -21.63 -24.24 -4.83
C PHE A 357 -21.72 -24.92 -3.47
N THR A 358 -21.54 -26.24 -3.41
CA THR A 358 -21.55 -27.00 -2.15
C THR A 358 -20.44 -26.51 -1.19
N ALA A 359 -19.26 -26.21 -1.71
CA ALA A 359 -18.16 -25.68 -0.91
C ALA A 359 -18.48 -24.28 -0.35
N PHE A 360 -19.05 -23.39 -1.16
CA PHE A 360 -19.46 -22.06 -0.71
C PHE A 360 -20.62 -22.12 0.30
N GLU A 361 -21.56 -23.05 0.14
CA GLU A 361 -22.64 -23.26 1.11
C GLU A 361 -22.12 -23.66 2.49
N ARG A 362 -21.01 -24.41 2.58
CA ARG A 362 -20.38 -24.73 3.87
C ARG A 362 -19.86 -23.44 4.54
N VAL A 363 -19.29 -22.52 3.76
CA VAL A 363 -18.85 -21.21 4.27
C VAL A 363 -20.05 -20.39 4.72
N ASN A 364 -21.11 -20.34 3.93
CA ASN A 364 -22.32 -19.55 4.21
C ASN A 364 -23.06 -20.00 5.48
N ARG A 365 -22.84 -21.25 5.93
CA ARG A 365 -23.40 -21.82 7.19
C ARG A 365 -22.50 -21.61 8.39
N SER A 366 -21.35 -20.98 8.22
CA SER A 366 -20.39 -20.71 9.30
C SER A 366 -20.43 -19.23 9.70
N ASP A 367 -19.68 -18.89 10.74
CA ASP A 367 -19.43 -17.53 11.19
C ASP A 367 -18.56 -16.69 10.22
N ALA A 368 -17.94 -17.36 9.23
CA ALA A 368 -17.20 -16.72 8.16
C ALA A 368 -18.07 -16.34 6.93
N ALA A 369 -19.38 -16.48 7.03
CA ALA A 369 -20.31 -16.05 6.00
C ALA A 369 -20.13 -14.56 5.68
N SER A 370 -20.08 -14.21 4.41
CA SER A 370 -19.73 -12.87 3.96
C SER A 370 -20.38 -12.55 2.61
N LEU A 371 -20.40 -11.27 2.24
CA LEU A 371 -20.79 -10.87 0.88
C LEU A 371 -20.10 -11.75 -0.17
N ARG A 372 -18.79 -11.95 -0.04
CA ARG A 372 -18.00 -12.69 -1.02
C ARG A 372 -18.42 -14.16 -1.14
N SER A 373 -18.64 -14.84 -0.01
CA SER A 373 -19.02 -16.26 -0.03
C SER A 373 -20.41 -16.49 -0.61
N PHE A 374 -21.39 -15.64 -0.28
CA PHE A 374 -22.72 -15.69 -0.87
C PHE A 374 -22.72 -15.30 -2.35
N PHE A 375 -21.93 -14.31 -2.74
CA PHE A 375 -21.83 -13.90 -4.14
C PHE A 375 -21.20 -15.01 -5.02
N PHE A 376 -20.14 -15.65 -4.54
CA PHE A 376 -19.57 -16.82 -5.24
C PHE A 376 -20.55 -18.00 -5.31
N ALA A 377 -21.31 -18.25 -4.24
CA ALA A 377 -22.36 -19.27 -4.26
C ALA A 377 -23.43 -18.96 -5.32
N ALA A 378 -23.87 -17.70 -5.42
CA ALA A 378 -24.80 -17.24 -6.45
C ALA A 378 -24.26 -17.47 -7.87
N GLN A 379 -23.00 -17.11 -8.10
CA GLN A 379 -22.35 -17.33 -9.39
C GLN A 379 -22.21 -18.83 -9.74
N ALA A 380 -21.81 -19.63 -8.78
CA ALA A 380 -21.67 -21.07 -8.96
C ALA A 380 -23.03 -21.74 -9.22
N LEU A 381 -24.06 -21.37 -8.47
CA LEU A 381 -25.43 -21.86 -8.65
C LEU A 381 -25.96 -21.50 -10.03
N SER A 382 -25.79 -20.26 -10.46
CA SER A 382 -26.19 -19.79 -11.78
C SER A 382 -25.55 -20.62 -12.90
N ARG A 383 -24.22 -20.82 -12.84
CA ARG A 383 -23.50 -21.61 -13.82
C ARG A 383 -23.85 -23.12 -13.77
N ALA A 384 -24.30 -23.60 -12.63
CA ALA A 384 -24.77 -24.97 -12.46
C ALA A 384 -26.20 -25.20 -13.00
N GLY A 385 -26.86 -24.15 -13.50
CA GLY A 385 -28.24 -24.20 -13.99
C GLY A 385 -29.29 -24.12 -12.89
N GLY A 386 -28.95 -23.51 -11.75
CA GLY A 386 -29.90 -23.23 -10.67
C GLY A 386 -30.98 -22.21 -11.09
N ASN A 387 -32.13 -22.24 -10.40
CA ASN A 387 -33.20 -21.32 -10.72
C ASN A 387 -32.89 -19.87 -10.30
N ASP A 388 -33.45 -18.90 -11.01
CA ASP A 388 -33.18 -17.49 -10.83
C ASP A 388 -33.60 -16.97 -9.44
N SER A 389 -34.67 -17.51 -8.84
CA SER A 389 -35.11 -17.13 -7.50
C SER A 389 -34.09 -17.53 -6.42
N ALA A 390 -33.49 -18.70 -6.53
CA ALA A 390 -32.46 -19.15 -5.61
C ALA A 390 -31.18 -18.31 -5.75
N VAL A 391 -30.83 -17.90 -6.97
CA VAL A 391 -29.71 -16.97 -7.21
C VAL A 391 -29.98 -15.63 -6.56
N VAL A 392 -31.20 -15.07 -6.71
CA VAL A 392 -31.59 -13.81 -6.04
C VAL A 392 -31.53 -13.94 -4.54
N ALA A 393 -31.98 -15.05 -3.94
CA ALA A 393 -31.92 -15.26 -2.50
C ALA A 393 -30.47 -15.23 -1.95
N LEU A 394 -29.52 -15.81 -2.71
CA LEU A 394 -28.09 -15.74 -2.36
C LEU A 394 -27.54 -14.32 -2.49
N LEU A 395 -27.96 -13.57 -3.51
CA LEU A 395 -27.55 -12.18 -3.69
C LEU A 395 -28.16 -11.26 -2.60
N ASP A 396 -29.38 -11.55 -2.16
CA ASP A 396 -29.98 -10.88 -0.99
C ASP A 396 -29.16 -11.11 0.28
N SER A 397 -28.75 -12.36 0.48
CA SER A 397 -27.89 -12.73 1.60
C SER A 397 -26.51 -12.06 1.50
N ALA A 398 -25.92 -12.00 0.29
CA ALA A 398 -24.66 -11.30 0.06
C ALA A 398 -24.77 -9.82 0.45
N LEU A 399 -25.80 -9.13 0.00
CA LEU A 399 -26.01 -7.71 0.29
C LEU A 399 -26.38 -7.45 1.75
N ALA A 400 -27.03 -8.39 2.43
CA ALA A 400 -27.28 -8.32 3.87
C ALA A 400 -25.99 -8.38 4.72
N HIS A 401 -24.89 -8.91 4.16
CA HIS A 401 -23.57 -8.95 4.82
C HIS A 401 -22.69 -7.75 4.47
N THR A 402 -23.26 -6.67 3.92
CA THR A 402 -22.54 -5.42 3.65
C THR A 402 -22.97 -4.32 4.62
N PRO A 403 -22.12 -3.35 4.92
CA PRO A 403 -22.54 -2.16 5.65
C PRO A 403 -23.51 -1.31 4.84
N THR A 404 -24.37 -0.56 5.54
CA THR A 404 -25.22 0.46 4.94
C THR A 404 -24.75 1.86 5.37
N PRO A 405 -24.57 2.80 4.45
CA PRO A 405 -24.78 2.70 2.99
C PRO A 405 -23.79 1.73 2.32
N PHE A 406 -24.19 1.16 1.18
CA PHE A 406 -23.35 0.21 0.45
C PHE A 406 -21.98 0.79 0.10
N THR A 407 -20.96 -0.05 0.16
CA THR A 407 -19.59 0.23 -0.30
C THR A 407 -19.38 -0.33 -1.71
N ALA A 408 -18.24 0.02 -2.33
CA ALA A 408 -17.89 -0.43 -3.69
C ALA A 408 -17.97 -1.95 -3.89
N GLU A 409 -17.77 -2.75 -2.84
CA GLU A 409 -17.87 -4.21 -2.89
C GLU A 409 -19.27 -4.72 -3.24
N ALA A 410 -20.32 -3.94 -2.93
CA ALA A 410 -21.70 -4.28 -3.25
C ALA A 410 -22.05 -4.09 -4.75
N ALA A 411 -21.22 -3.40 -5.52
CA ALA A 411 -21.53 -3.07 -6.92
C ALA A 411 -21.81 -4.32 -7.77
N ALA A 412 -20.91 -5.32 -7.73
CA ALA A 412 -21.10 -6.53 -8.52
C ALA A 412 -22.33 -7.35 -8.10
N PRO A 413 -22.59 -7.65 -6.81
CA PRO A 413 -23.84 -8.26 -6.37
C PRO A 413 -25.10 -7.50 -6.77
N LEU A 414 -25.12 -6.17 -6.70
CA LEU A 414 -26.26 -5.33 -7.14
C LEU A 414 -26.52 -5.48 -8.64
N ALA A 415 -25.46 -5.40 -9.45
CA ALA A 415 -25.57 -5.56 -10.89
C ALA A 415 -26.11 -6.96 -11.26
N TRP A 416 -25.63 -8.00 -10.58
CA TRP A 416 -26.12 -9.37 -10.77
C TRP A 416 -27.58 -9.50 -10.33
N ARG A 417 -27.95 -8.98 -9.17
CA ARG A 417 -29.33 -9.05 -8.68
C ARG A 417 -30.30 -8.32 -9.61
N ALA A 418 -29.89 -7.18 -10.16
CA ALA A 418 -30.70 -6.45 -11.15
C ALA A 418 -31.00 -7.31 -12.38
N VAL A 419 -30.00 -8.05 -12.91
CA VAL A 419 -30.21 -8.95 -14.05
C VAL A 419 -31.21 -10.06 -13.72
N TYR A 420 -31.08 -10.69 -12.56
CA TYR A 420 -31.96 -11.79 -12.16
C TYR A 420 -33.35 -11.32 -11.76
N ALA A 421 -33.47 -10.11 -11.15
CA ALA A 421 -34.75 -9.48 -10.88
C ALA A 421 -35.50 -9.17 -12.18
N GLU A 422 -34.81 -8.64 -13.20
CA GLU A 422 -35.36 -8.43 -14.54
C GLU A 422 -35.90 -9.73 -15.15
N ARG A 423 -35.12 -10.81 -15.08
CA ARG A 423 -35.51 -12.15 -15.59
C ARG A 423 -36.73 -12.72 -14.87
N LEU A 424 -36.90 -12.41 -13.59
CA LEU A 424 -38.05 -12.80 -12.77
C LEU A 424 -39.25 -11.87 -12.94
N GLY A 425 -39.14 -10.80 -13.74
CA GLY A 425 -40.20 -9.82 -13.95
C GLY A 425 -40.32 -8.77 -12.84
N ASP A 426 -39.34 -8.66 -11.94
CA ASP A 426 -39.27 -7.62 -10.92
C ASP A 426 -38.43 -6.42 -11.40
N GLN A 427 -38.97 -5.70 -12.39
CA GLN A 427 -38.29 -4.55 -12.99
C GLN A 427 -38.07 -3.42 -11.97
N ARG A 428 -38.98 -3.29 -11.00
CA ARG A 428 -38.81 -2.26 -9.97
C ARG A 428 -37.58 -2.47 -9.13
N ARG A 429 -37.33 -3.72 -8.69
CA ARG A 429 -36.14 -4.10 -7.95
C ARG A 429 -34.89 -3.90 -8.80
N ALA A 430 -34.93 -4.33 -10.06
CA ALA A 430 -33.83 -4.14 -10.99
C ALA A 430 -33.43 -2.66 -11.12
N VAL A 431 -34.40 -1.75 -11.24
CA VAL A 431 -34.13 -0.30 -11.28
C VAL A 431 -33.48 0.19 -10.00
N LEU A 432 -34.01 -0.21 -8.83
CA LEU A 432 -33.45 0.23 -7.53
C LEU A 432 -32.02 -0.25 -7.34
N ASP A 433 -31.72 -1.50 -7.69
CA ASP A 433 -30.37 -2.05 -7.64
C ASP A 433 -29.41 -1.29 -8.57
N LEU A 434 -29.87 -0.91 -9.77
CA LEU A 434 -29.05 -0.12 -10.70
C LEU A 434 -28.87 1.34 -10.26
N VAL A 435 -29.80 1.90 -9.47
CA VAL A 435 -29.65 3.22 -8.82
C VAL A 435 -28.56 3.16 -7.76
N ASP A 436 -28.57 2.13 -6.93
CA ASP A 436 -27.52 1.95 -5.92
C ASP A 436 -26.17 1.61 -6.56
N TYR A 437 -26.14 0.82 -7.63
CA TYR A 437 -24.94 0.55 -8.43
C TYR A 437 -24.30 1.83 -8.97
N GLU A 438 -25.11 2.74 -9.54
CA GLU A 438 -24.61 4.02 -10.07
C GLU A 438 -23.84 4.84 -9.03
N ARG A 439 -24.22 4.77 -7.75
CA ARG A 439 -23.56 5.50 -6.67
C ARG A 439 -22.21 4.91 -6.29
N LEU A 440 -21.94 3.65 -6.66
CA LEU A 440 -20.77 2.89 -6.24
C LEU A 440 -19.67 2.86 -7.29
N VAL A 441 -19.99 3.15 -8.54
CA VAL A 441 -19.04 3.11 -9.65
C VAL A 441 -18.69 4.52 -10.14
N PRO A 442 -17.46 4.72 -10.67
CA PRO A 442 -17.08 6.02 -11.22
C PRO A 442 -18.03 6.46 -12.35
N ALA A 443 -18.46 7.72 -12.33
CA ALA A 443 -19.37 8.27 -13.35
C ALA A 443 -18.84 8.12 -14.79
N ALA A 444 -17.52 8.09 -14.97
CA ALA A 444 -16.88 7.91 -16.27
C ALA A 444 -17.09 6.49 -16.86
N GLU A 445 -17.38 5.50 -16.02
CA GLU A 445 -17.63 4.11 -16.45
C GLU A 445 -19.08 3.88 -16.90
N LEU A 446 -19.98 4.83 -16.62
CA LEU A 446 -21.40 4.75 -16.95
C LEU A 446 -21.67 5.42 -18.30
N ALA A 447 -21.71 4.63 -19.34
CA ALA A 447 -22.04 5.10 -20.69
C ALA A 447 -23.54 5.16 -20.96
N ALA A 448 -23.95 5.82 -22.06
CA ALA A 448 -25.36 5.94 -22.45
C ALA A 448 -26.15 4.62 -22.45
N PRO A 449 -25.63 3.48 -22.89
CA PRO A 449 -26.37 2.21 -22.85
C PRO A 449 -26.82 1.77 -21.46
N PHE A 450 -26.07 2.10 -20.40
CA PHE A 450 -26.49 1.82 -19.03
C PHE A 450 -27.79 2.55 -18.68
N PHE A 451 -27.85 3.85 -18.99
CA PHE A 451 -29.02 4.69 -18.73
C PHE A 451 -30.21 4.30 -19.61
N LEU A 452 -29.98 3.97 -20.89
CA LEU A 452 -31.01 3.46 -21.79
C LEU A 452 -31.67 2.19 -21.24
N ARG A 453 -30.87 1.23 -20.81
CA ARG A 453 -31.37 -0.01 -20.21
C ARG A 453 -32.17 0.26 -18.95
N ARG A 454 -31.65 1.08 -18.04
CA ARG A 454 -32.38 1.42 -16.78
C ARG A 454 -33.66 2.19 -17.05
N ALA A 455 -33.65 3.10 -18.04
CA ALA A 455 -34.85 3.82 -18.46
C ALA A 455 -35.94 2.88 -18.97
N ALA A 456 -35.57 1.90 -19.82
CA ALA A 456 -36.51 0.91 -20.31
C ALA A 456 -37.11 0.05 -19.18
N LEU A 457 -36.32 -0.38 -18.22
CA LEU A 457 -36.76 -1.09 -17.01
C LEU A 457 -37.66 -0.20 -16.15
N ALA A 458 -37.32 1.07 -15.98
CA ALA A 458 -38.12 2.04 -15.22
C ALA A 458 -39.47 2.29 -15.88
N GLU A 459 -39.52 2.33 -17.21
CA GLU A 459 -40.78 2.43 -17.97
C GLU A 459 -41.67 1.22 -17.73
N GLN A 460 -41.15 0.00 -17.82
CA GLN A 460 -41.84 -1.24 -17.53
C GLN A 460 -42.35 -1.29 -16.08
N ALA A 461 -41.53 -0.80 -15.14
CA ALA A 461 -41.90 -0.68 -13.72
C ALA A 461 -42.87 0.46 -13.40
N ARG A 462 -43.32 1.21 -14.41
CA ARG A 462 -44.13 2.42 -14.29
C ARG A 462 -43.49 3.54 -13.46
N LEU A 463 -42.16 3.56 -13.37
CA LEU A 463 -41.36 4.61 -12.77
C LEU A 463 -41.04 5.69 -13.81
N TYR A 464 -42.10 6.28 -14.40
CA TYR A 464 -42.01 7.11 -15.60
C TYR A 464 -41.11 8.32 -15.44
N ARG A 465 -41.11 8.98 -14.28
CA ARG A 465 -40.23 10.14 -14.06
C ARG A 465 -38.74 9.70 -14.08
N ARG A 466 -38.43 8.59 -13.43
CA ARG A 466 -37.08 8.00 -13.49
C ARG A 466 -36.69 7.67 -14.92
N ALA A 467 -37.58 7.09 -15.68
CA ALA A 467 -37.31 6.77 -17.09
C ALA A 467 -36.97 8.03 -17.90
N VAL A 468 -37.72 9.13 -17.72
CA VAL A 468 -37.43 10.41 -18.38
C VAL A 468 -36.05 10.95 -17.98
N ASP A 469 -35.70 10.90 -16.70
CA ASP A 469 -34.39 11.35 -16.19
C ASP A 469 -33.24 10.52 -16.78
N ASP A 470 -33.39 9.20 -16.85
CA ASP A 470 -32.39 8.29 -17.42
C ASP A 470 -32.25 8.46 -18.94
N TYR A 471 -33.34 8.61 -19.70
CA TYR A 471 -33.29 8.94 -21.12
C TYR A 471 -32.60 10.30 -21.37
N THR A 472 -32.87 11.28 -20.51
CA THR A 472 -32.21 12.59 -20.58
C THR A 472 -30.68 12.43 -20.38
N THR A 473 -30.30 11.66 -19.39
CA THR A 473 -28.88 11.39 -19.10
C THR A 473 -28.20 10.61 -20.24
N ALA A 474 -28.89 9.60 -20.80
CA ALA A 474 -28.40 8.82 -21.93
C ALA A 474 -28.14 9.72 -23.14
N ALA A 475 -29.10 10.59 -23.51
CA ALA A 475 -28.94 11.53 -24.63
C ALA A 475 -27.77 12.50 -24.42
N ALA A 476 -27.55 12.95 -23.18
CA ALA A 476 -26.45 13.87 -22.84
C ALA A 476 -25.07 13.19 -22.84
N ARG A 477 -25.01 11.86 -22.62
CA ARG A 477 -23.76 11.09 -22.53
C ARG A 477 -23.28 10.47 -23.83
N THR A 478 -23.91 10.78 -24.94
CA THR A 478 -23.50 10.25 -26.25
C THR A 478 -23.43 11.34 -27.30
N ALA A 479 -22.43 11.22 -28.17
CA ALA A 479 -22.35 11.99 -29.41
C ALA A 479 -22.96 11.24 -30.61
N ASP A 480 -23.24 9.93 -30.43
CA ASP A 480 -23.82 9.12 -31.50
C ASP A 480 -25.27 9.48 -31.76
N ARG A 481 -25.55 9.75 -33.04
CA ARG A 481 -26.86 10.19 -33.50
C ARG A 481 -27.97 9.15 -33.24
N GLU A 482 -27.69 7.89 -33.50
CA GLU A 482 -28.69 6.83 -33.36
C GLU A 482 -29.04 6.59 -31.89
N THR A 483 -28.04 6.53 -31.02
CA THR A 483 -28.24 6.41 -29.57
C THR A 483 -29.02 7.60 -28.99
N ARG A 484 -28.79 8.81 -29.52
CA ARG A 484 -29.58 10.01 -29.11
C ARG A 484 -31.03 9.90 -29.54
N ILE A 485 -31.31 9.41 -30.75
CA ILE A 485 -32.67 9.17 -31.24
C ILE A 485 -33.37 8.11 -30.37
N GLU A 486 -32.64 7.00 -30.05
CA GLU A 486 -33.13 5.94 -29.19
C GLU A 486 -33.52 6.44 -27.77
N ALA A 487 -32.79 7.42 -27.23
CA ALA A 487 -33.12 8.03 -25.96
C ALA A 487 -34.25 9.06 -26.04
N LEU A 488 -34.22 9.92 -27.05
CA LEU A 488 -35.12 11.08 -27.13
C LEU A 488 -36.57 10.68 -27.55
N THR A 489 -36.71 9.64 -28.37
CA THR A 489 -38.02 9.18 -28.83
C THR A 489 -38.91 8.71 -27.67
N PRO A 490 -38.49 7.74 -26.84
CA PRO A 490 -39.28 7.32 -25.67
C PRO A 490 -39.38 8.44 -24.63
N LYS A 491 -38.36 9.27 -24.46
CA LYS A 491 -38.42 10.43 -23.57
C LYS A 491 -39.59 11.36 -23.95
N ALA A 492 -39.67 11.74 -25.23
CA ALA A 492 -40.74 12.65 -25.70
C ALA A 492 -42.12 12.01 -25.49
N LEU A 493 -42.29 10.73 -25.82
CA LEU A 493 -43.54 9.99 -25.59
C LEU A 493 -43.94 9.96 -24.12
N LEU A 494 -43.00 9.69 -23.22
CA LEU A 494 -43.25 9.67 -21.77
C LEU A 494 -43.61 11.07 -21.25
N CYS A 495 -42.92 12.10 -21.72
CA CYS A 495 -43.24 13.50 -21.36
C CYS A 495 -44.62 13.88 -21.81
N VAL A 496 -45.06 13.47 -23.01
CA VAL A 496 -46.44 13.66 -23.48
C VAL A 496 -47.43 12.94 -22.55
N ARG A 497 -47.15 11.69 -22.21
CA ARG A 497 -47.96 10.89 -21.28
C ARG A 497 -48.06 11.48 -19.87
N LEU A 498 -47.01 12.11 -19.40
CA LEU A 498 -46.94 12.77 -18.10
C LEU A 498 -47.50 14.21 -18.13
N SER A 499 -47.97 14.65 -19.29
CA SER A 499 -48.41 16.05 -19.52
C SER A 499 -47.31 17.10 -19.25
N ALA A 500 -46.05 16.72 -19.41
CA ALA A 500 -44.89 17.58 -19.26
C ALA A 500 -44.57 18.26 -20.62
N GLY A 501 -45.38 19.24 -21.00
CA GLY A 501 -45.37 19.84 -22.35
C GLY A 501 -44.05 20.46 -22.75
N ASP A 502 -43.41 21.22 -21.86
CA ASP A 502 -42.11 21.86 -22.14
C ASP A 502 -40.97 20.84 -22.39
N GLU A 503 -40.90 19.79 -21.54
CA GLU A 503 -39.93 18.72 -21.69
C GLU A 503 -40.19 17.88 -22.95
N ALA A 504 -41.46 17.63 -23.26
CA ALA A 504 -41.90 16.95 -24.48
C ALA A 504 -41.52 17.74 -25.73
N LEU A 505 -41.75 19.06 -25.72
CA LEU A 505 -41.39 19.94 -26.83
C LEU A 505 -39.87 19.99 -27.06
N ALA A 506 -39.10 20.17 -26.00
CA ALA A 506 -37.66 20.21 -26.10
C ALA A 506 -37.06 18.89 -26.70
N ALA A 507 -37.56 17.75 -26.28
CA ALA A 507 -37.17 16.46 -26.83
C ALA A 507 -37.60 16.28 -28.30
N ALA A 508 -38.82 16.72 -28.65
CA ALA A 508 -39.31 16.63 -30.01
C ALA A 508 -38.58 17.56 -30.98
N GLU A 509 -38.22 18.78 -30.54
CA GLU A 509 -37.41 19.72 -31.32
C GLU A 509 -36.02 19.17 -31.59
N GLU A 510 -35.40 18.51 -30.62
CA GLU A 510 -34.09 17.85 -30.81
C GLU A 510 -34.21 16.66 -31.78
N LEU A 511 -35.28 15.86 -31.69
CA LEU A 511 -35.58 14.79 -32.65
C LEU A 511 -35.77 15.35 -34.06
N GLN A 512 -36.48 16.47 -34.22
CA GLN A 512 -36.66 17.11 -35.51
C GLN A 512 -35.32 17.56 -36.12
N ARG A 513 -34.38 18.01 -35.31
CA ARG A 513 -33.02 18.35 -35.79
C ARG A 513 -32.23 17.12 -36.22
N LEU A 514 -32.37 16.00 -35.48
CA LEU A 514 -31.67 14.74 -35.76
C LEU A 514 -32.32 13.96 -36.92
N THR A 515 -33.65 14.01 -37.02
CA THR A 515 -34.44 13.28 -38.03
C THR A 515 -35.44 14.26 -38.69
N PRO A 516 -34.96 15.16 -39.56
CA PRO A 516 -35.85 16.17 -40.14
C PRO A 516 -37.05 15.57 -40.86
N ASP A 517 -38.20 16.11 -40.52
CA ASP A 517 -39.51 15.84 -41.17
C ASP A 517 -39.90 14.35 -41.19
N THR A 518 -39.47 13.56 -40.21
CA THR A 518 -39.98 12.19 -40.03
C THR A 518 -41.39 12.26 -39.43
N PRO A 519 -42.28 11.29 -39.77
CA PRO A 519 -43.64 11.27 -39.22
C PRO A 519 -43.66 11.28 -37.68
N ASP A 520 -42.75 10.53 -37.04
CA ASP A 520 -42.66 10.44 -35.59
C ASP A 520 -42.21 11.76 -34.95
N ALA A 521 -41.17 12.43 -35.46
CA ALA A 521 -40.74 13.73 -34.95
C ALA A 521 -41.83 14.79 -35.11
N LEU A 522 -42.49 14.85 -36.26
CA LEU A 522 -43.61 15.79 -36.52
C LEU A 522 -44.79 15.50 -35.61
N LYS A 523 -45.16 14.24 -35.40
CA LYS A 523 -46.25 13.86 -34.46
C LYS A 523 -45.95 14.27 -33.03
N LEU A 524 -44.73 14.03 -32.56
CA LEU A 524 -44.30 14.42 -31.21
C LEU A 524 -44.30 15.93 -31.02
N LEU A 525 -43.85 16.71 -32.01
CA LEU A 525 -43.97 18.17 -32.02
C LEU A 525 -45.43 18.59 -31.90
N GLY A 526 -46.30 17.96 -32.71
CA GLY A 526 -47.75 18.28 -32.69
C GLY A 526 -48.40 18.01 -31.33
N LEU A 527 -48.10 16.86 -30.71
CA LEU A 527 -48.60 16.48 -29.39
C LEU A 527 -48.05 17.42 -28.30
N SER A 528 -46.77 17.78 -28.37
CA SER A 528 -46.16 18.71 -27.41
C SER A 528 -46.77 20.09 -27.47
N HIS A 529 -46.97 20.63 -28.67
CA HIS A 529 -47.67 21.91 -28.85
C HIS A 529 -49.15 21.85 -28.41
N GLN A 530 -49.80 20.70 -28.59
CA GLN A 530 -51.17 20.52 -28.11
C GLN A 530 -51.26 20.61 -26.57
N LEU A 531 -50.32 19.99 -25.87
CA LEU A 531 -50.22 20.05 -24.41
C LEU A 531 -50.00 21.49 -23.91
N LEU A 532 -49.22 22.27 -24.64
CA LEU A 532 -48.93 23.66 -24.31
C LEU A 532 -50.02 24.65 -24.77
N GLY A 533 -51.10 24.17 -25.40
CA GLY A 533 -52.16 25.02 -25.90
C GLY A 533 -51.87 25.78 -27.19
N HIS A 534 -50.75 25.47 -27.84
CA HIS A 534 -50.31 26.08 -29.10
C HIS A 534 -51.07 25.45 -30.30
N ARG A 535 -52.36 25.72 -30.43
CA ARG A 535 -53.27 25.05 -31.38
C ARG A 535 -52.81 25.13 -32.84
N ALA A 536 -52.34 26.29 -33.28
CA ALA A 536 -51.90 26.48 -34.67
C ALA A 536 -50.70 25.59 -35.02
N GLN A 537 -49.70 25.55 -34.14
CA GLN A 537 -48.52 24.69 -34.31
C GLN A 537 -48.89 23.21 -34.22
N ALA A 538 -49.74 22.83 -33.26
CA ALA A 538 -50.18 21.45 -33.11
C ALA A 538 -50.88 20.96 -34.39
N ARG A 539 -51.81 21.72 -34.95
CA ARG A 539 -52.47 21.41 -36.24
C ARG A 539 -51.48 21.30 -37.37
N ARG A 540 -50.55 22.25 -37.50
CA ARG A 540 -49.52 22.26 -38.54
C ARG A 540 -48.72 20.99 -38.53
N TYR A 541 -48.13 20.63 -37.39
CA TYR A 541 -47.24 19.45 -37.27
C TYR A 541 -47.98 18.13 -37.40
N LEU A 542 -49.21 18.00 -36.83
CA LEU A 542 -50.04 16.81 -36.98
C LEU A 542 -50.51 16.61 -38.44
N SER A 543 -50.84 17.71 -39.15
CA SER A 543 -51.18 17.65 -40.55
C SER A 543 -50.00 17.19 -41.41
N GLN A 544 -48.78 17.68 -41.14
CA GLN A 544 -47.58 17.25 -41.84
C GLN A 544 -47.25 15.76 -41.57
N ALA A 545 -47.41 15.29 -40.32
CA ALA A 545 -47.22 13.87 -39.97
C ALA A 545 -48.26 12.99 -40.69
N ALA A 546 -49.52 13.39 -40.72
CA ALA A 546 -50.61 12.68 -41.39
C ALA A 546 -50.37 12.61 -42.92
N ALA A 547 -49.89 13.71 -43.54
CA ALA A 547 -49.56 13.76 -44.96
C ALA A 547 -48.43 12.81 -45.33
N LYS A 548 -47.57 12.44 -44.34
CA LYS A 548 -46.49 11.46 -44.48
C LYS A 548 -46.91 10.00 -44.14
N GLY A 549 -48.21 9.80 -43.95
CA GLY A 549 -48.79 8.46 -43.77
C GLY A 549 -48.98 8.04 -42.29
N ASP A 550 -48.79 8.90 -41.30
CA ASP A 550 -49.04 8.57 -39.89
C ASP A 550 -50.57 8.63 -39.61
N ALA A 551 -51.21 7.44 -39.59
CA ALA A 551 -52.66 7.31 -39.35
C ALA A 551 -53.08 7.81 -37.95
N ASN A 552 -52.22 7.68 -36.94
CA ASN A 552 -52.50 8.18 -35.58
C ASN A 552 -52.44 9.71 -35.56
N ALA A 553 -51.53 10.36 -36.26
CA ALA A 553 -51.49 11.81 -36.40
C ALA A 553 -52.77 12.36 -37.09
N ALA A 554 -53.31 11.65 -38.08
CA ALA A 554 -54.57 12.01 -38.73
C ALA A 554 -55.78 11.92 -37.76
N GLU A 555 -55.81 10.94 -36.87
CA GLU A 555 -56.82 10.82 -35.81
C GLU A 555 -56.66 11.93 -34.75
N LEU A 556 -55.44 12.21 -34.30
CA LEU A 556 -55.12 13.26 -33.35
C LEU A 556 -55.51 14.64 -33.90
N LEU A 557 -55.25 14.88 -35.17
CA LEU A 557 -55.59 16.15 -35.85
C LEU A 557 -57.09 16.43 -35.77
N ARG A 558 -57.96 15.42 -35.85
CA ARG A 558 -59.41 15.56 -35.71
C ARG A 558 -59.84 15.98 -34.30
N LYS A 559 -59.02 15.66 -33.29
CA LYS A 559 -59.29 15.97 -31.87
C LYS A 559 -58.78 17.36 -31.46
N VAL A 560 -57.93 18.02 -32.24
CA VAL A 560 -57.44 19.37 -31.98
C VAL A 560 -58.54 20.36 -32.40
N LYS A 561 -59.35 20.78 -31.44
CA LYS A 561 -60.44 21.77 -31.64
C LYS A 561 -59.90 23.19 -31.71
#